data_2cb532672d6a1fde2b6df0796ba24582
#
_entry.id   2cb532672d6a1fde2b6df0796ba24582
#
_cell.length_a   1.000
_cell.length_b   1.000
_cell.length_c   1.000
_cell.angle_alpha   90.00
_cell.angle_beta   90.00
_cell.angle_gamma   90.00
#
_symmetry.space_group_name_H-M   'P 1'
#
loop_
_entity.id
_entity.type
_entity.pdbx_description
1 polymer ?
#
loop_
_entity_poly.entity_id
_entity_poly.type
_entity_poly.pdbx_seq_one_letter_code
_entity_poly.pdbx_strand_id
1 'polypeptide(L)'
;MEKLIKVLKWIFLGLLIVGATFAGLERLAAERIEVVELIAANEAGEKRITRLWVVDDEGMAYLRVGADGSGWYDRILMNDSVEVVREGVRAEYRVQARPEKSARINELMQQKYTWGDTLIGQMLGGREGSIPLELQPL
;
A
#
# COMPACT_ATOMS: atom_id res chain seq x y z
N MET A 1 2.83 -15.53 51.85
CA MET A 1 3.79 -15.89 50.79
C MET A 1 3.14 -16.67 49.66
N GLU A 2 2.50 -17.79 49.91
CA GLU A 2 1.86 -18.59 48.84
C GLU A 2 0.78 -17.84 48.07
N LYS A 3 -0.07 -17.06 48.73
CA LYS A 3 -1.10 -16.26 48.12
C LYS A 3 -0.52 -15.17 47.19
N LEU A 4 0.56 -14.54 47.65
CA LEU A 4 1.26 -13.51 46.87
C LEU A 4 1.89 -14.10 45.61
N ILE A 5 2.53 -15.26 45.71
CA ILE A 5 3.13 -15.95 44.57
C ILE A 5 2.06 -16.36 43.53
N LYS A 6 0.91 -16.84 44.00
CA LYS A 6 -0.21 -17.17 43.12
C LYS A 6 -0.73 -15.94 42.38
N VAL A 7 -0.93 -14.83 43.07
CA VAL A 7 -1.37 -13.57 42.49
C VAL A 7 -0.38 -13.07 41.41
N LEU A 8 0.92 -13.09 41.77
CA LEU A 8 1.97 -12.69 40.82
C LEU A 8 2.00 -13.57 39.56
N LYS A 9 1.81 -14.88 39.70
CA LYS A 9 1.73 -15.80 38.56
C LYS A 9 0.54 -15.49 37.65
N TRP A 10 -0.62 -15.19 38.22
CA TRP A 10 -1.80 -14.83 37.45
C TRP A 10 -1.67 -13.49 36.73
N ILE A 11 -1.05 -12.50 37.39
CA ILE A 11 -0.73 -11.20 36.77
C ILE A 11 0.24 -11.39 35.61
N PHE A 12 1.29 -12.18 35.79
CA PHE A 12 2.28 -12.46 34.74
C PHE A 12 1.67 -13.21 33.58
N LEU A 13 0.83 -14.20 33.84
CA LEU A 13 0.09 -14.92 32.78
C LEU A 13 -0.86 -14.01 32.01
N GLY A 14 -1.57 -13.12 32.72
CA GLY A 14 -2.43 -12.12 32.08
C GLY A 14 -1.67 -11.19 31.17
N LEU A 15 -0.52 -10.68 31.59
CA LEU A 15 0.35 -9.83 30.78
C LEU A 15 0.88 -10.55 29.54
N LEU A 16 1.24 -11.83 29.65
CA LEU A 16 1.67 -12.64 28.51
C LEU A 16 0.55 -12.81 27.47
N ILE A 17 -0.66 -13.07 27.93
CA ILE A 17 -1.83 -13.22 27.03
C ILE A 17 -2.12 -11.90 26.31
N VAL A 18 -2.12 -10.78 27.01
CA VAL A 18 -2.33 -9.45 26.41
C VAL A 18 -1.23 -9.14 25.39
N GLY A 19 0.03 -9.38 25.73
CA GLY A 19 1.16 -9.17 24.82
C GLY A 19 1.09 -10.04 23.57
N ALA A 20 0.73 -11.32 23.71
CA ALA A 20 0.58 -12.25 22.59
C ALA A 20 -0.59 -11.85 21.67
N THR A 21 -1.72 -11.41 22.26
CA THR A 21 -2.89 -10.94 21.51
C THR A 21 -2.55 -9.68 20.71
N PHE A 22 -1.85 -8.73 21.34
CA PHE A 22 -1.44 -7.48 20.69
C PHE A 22 -0.48 -7.74 19.52
N ALA A 23 0.53 -8.59 19.71
CA ALA A 23 1.47 -8.99 18.66
C ALA A 23 0.77 -9.72 17.50
N GLY A 24 -0.23 -10.55 17.79
CA GLY A 24 -1.06 -11.22 16.79
C GLY A 24 -1.89 -10.23 15.97
N LEU A 25 -2.48 -9.23 16.63
CA LEU A 25 -3.26 -8.17 15.96
C LEU A 25 -2.38 -7.30 15.06
N GLU A 26 -1.18 -6.95 15.49
CA GLU A 26 -0.23 -6.19 14.66
C GLU A 26 0.15 -6.95 13.41
N ARG A 27 0.42 -8.25 13.50
CA ARG A 27 0.72 -9.09 12.34
C ARG A 27 -0.46 -9.18 11.37
N LEU A 28 -1.67 -9.38 11.87
CA LEU A 28 -2.87 -9.41 11.06
C LEU A 28 -3.14 -8.07 10.36
N ALA A 29 -2.89 -6.96 11.03
CA ALA A 29 -3.01 -5.63 10.44
C ALA A 29 -1.95 -5.40 9.35
N ALA A 30 -0.71 -5.82 9.58
CA ALA A 30 0.37 -5.72 8.60
C ALA A 30 0.13 -6.59 7.36
N GLU A 31 -0.40 -7.79 7.53
CA GLU A 31 -0.74 -8.69 6.42
C GLU A 31 -1.90 -8.18 5.54
N ARG A 32 -2.73 -7.28 6.05
CA ARG A 32 -3.84 -6.67 5.31
C ARG A 32 -3.43 -5.49 4.45
N ILE A 33 -2.23 -4.96 4.64
CA ILE A 33 -1.73 -3.85 3.84
C ILE A 33 -1.01 -4.40 2.62
N GLU A 34 -1.75 -4.56 1.53
CA GLU A 34 -1.16 -4.97 0.27
C GLU A 34 -0.32 -3.84 -0.33
N VAL A 35 0.95 -4.13 -0.60
CA VAL A 35 1.88 -3.22 -1.24
C VAL A 35 2.50 -3.94 -2.43
N VAL A 36 2.52 -3.28 -3.58
CA VAL A 36 3.22 -3.77 -4.77
C VAL A 36 4.55 -3.05 -4.95
N GLU A 37 5.49 -3.69 -5.61
CA GLU A 37 6.76 -3.10 -6.00
C GLU A 37 6.71 -2.71 -7.48
N LEU A 38 6.86 -1.43 -7.77
CA LEU A 38 7.00 -0.90 -9.12
C LEU A 38 8.48 -0.78 -9.45
N ILE A 39 8.90 -1.40 -10.54
CA ILE A 39 10.29 -1.38 -11.01
C ILE A 39 10.33 -0.66 -12.35
N ALA A 40 11.01 0.48 -12.37
CA ALA A 40 11.19 1.30 -13.57
C ALA A 40 12.60 1.86 -13.65
N ALA A 41 13.14 2.01 -14.86
CA ALA A 41 14.45 2.58 -15.07
C ALA A 41 14.39 4.11 -15.00
N ASN A 42 15.44 4.73 -14.43
CA ASN A 42 15.64 6.17 -14.48
C ASN A 42 16.36 6.59 -15.80
N GLU A 43 16.70 7.87 -15.93
CA GLU A 43 17.41 8.40 -17.11
C GLU A 43 18.76 7.72 -17.37
N ALA A 44 19.43 7.27 -16.30
CA ALA A 44 20.72 6.58 -16.40
C ALA A 44 20.57 5.08 -16.74
N GLY A 45 19.35 4.57 -16.91
CA GLY A 45 19.07 3.15 -17.14
C GLY A 45 19.10 2.30 -15.88
N GLU A 46 19.24 2.90 -14.70
CA GLU A 46 19.21 2.20 -13.42
C GLU A 46 17.79 1.88 -13.00
N LYS A 47 17.54 0.63 -12.64
CA LYS A 47 16.23 0.21 -12.13
C LYS A 47 16.02 0.72 -10.71
N ARG A 48 14.86 1.33 -10.48
CA ARG A 48 14.43 1.82 -9.16
C ARG A 48 13.17 1.11 -8.74
N ILE A 49 13.11 0.73 -7.47
CA ILE A 49 11.97 0.04 -6.87
C ILE A 49 11.20 1.04 -6.01
N THR A 50 9.89 1.14 -6.25
CA THR A 50 8.99 1.98 -5.46
C THR A 50 7.88 1.10 -4.91
N ARG A 51 7.61 1.20 -3.61
CA ARG A 51 6.51 0.47 -2.96
C ARG A 51 5.25 1.33 -2.99
N LEU A 52 4.17 0.77 -3.52
CA LEU A 52 2.93 1.51 -3.77
C LEU A 52 1.70 0.70 -3.34
N TRP A 53 0.65 1.41 -3.02
CA TRP A 53 -0.67 0.83 -2.83
C TRP A 53 -1.32 0.53 -4.18
N VAL A 54 -2.16 -0.50 -4.20
CA VAL A 54 -2.86 -0.98 -5.39
C VAL A 54 -4.31 -1.30 -5.08
N VAL A 55 -5.20 -1.00 -6.01
CA VAL A 55 -6.60 -1.46 -5.98
C VAL A 55 -6.97 -2.06 -7.32
N ASP A 56 -7.99 -2.91 -7.32
CA ASP A 56 -8.56 -3.48 -8.54
C ASP A 56 -9.94 -2.87 -8.79
N ASP A 57 -10.21 -2.55 -10.04
CA ASP A 57 -11.52 -2.08 -10.51
C ASP A 57 -11.77 -2.62 -11.92
N GLU A 58 -12.93 -3.25 -12.12
CA GLU A 58 -13.32 -3.84 -13.40
C GLU A 58 -12.26 -4.77 -14.03
N GLY A 59 -11.58 -5.56 -13.18
CA GLY A 59 -10.57 -6.52 -13.61
C GLY A 59 -9.19 -5.94 -13.92
N MET A 60 -8.99 -4.65 -13.71
CA MET A 60 -7.71 -3.98 -13.91
C MET A 60 -7.14 -3.50 -12.57
N ALA A 61 -5.81 -3.55 -12.43
CA ALA A 61 -5.12 -3.00 -11.28
C ALA A 61 -4.80 -1.51 -11.50
N TYR A 62 -4.92 -0.72 -10.43
CA TYR A 62 -4.65 0.72 -10.45
C TYR A 62 -3.67 1.10 -9.36
N LEU A 63 -2.68 1.90 -9.73
CA LEU A 63 -1.84 2.67 -8.82
C LEU A 63 -2.39 4.11 -8.75
N ARG A 64 -1.86 4.91 -7.84
CA ARG A 64 -2.28 6.30 -7.69
C ARG A 64 -1.08 7.20 -7.44
N VAL A 65 -0.99 8.28 -8.17
CA VAL A 65 -0.01 9.34 -7.96
C VAL A 65 -0.70 10.59 -7.42
N GLY A 66 -0.07 11.30 -6.49
CA GLY A 66 -0.58 12.56 -5.96
C GLY A 66 -0.63 13.67 -7.01
N ALA A 67 -1.42 14.72 -6.75
CA ALA A 67 -1.62 15.84 -7.66
C ALA A 67 -0.32 16.59 -8.01
N ASP A 68 0.63 16.63 -7.09
CA ASP A 68 1.95 17.24 -7.27
C ASP A 68 2.95 16.35 -8.04
N GLY A 69 2.53 15.14 -8.37
CA GLY A 69 3.38 14.16 -9.00
C GLY A 69 4.40 13.53 -8.05
N SER A 70 5.29 12.74 -8.61
CA SER A 70 6.38 12.11 -7.86
C SER A 70 7.46 11.62 -8.81
N GLY A 71 8.68 11.40 -8.30
CA GLY A 71 9.79 10.92 -9.10
C GLY A 71 9.55 9.55 -9.76
N TRP A 72 8.78 8.66 -9.13
CA TRP A 72 8.45 7.36 -9.72
C TRP A 72 7.47 7.50 -10.90
N TYR A 73 6.59 8.50 -10.89
CA TYR A 73 5.70 8.79 -12.01
C TYR A 73 6.48 9.29 -13.22
N ASP A 74 7.44 10.18 -13.00
CA ASP A 74 8.33 10.66 -14.07
C ASP A 74 9.09 9.50 -14.71
N ARG A 75 9.55 8.54 -13.91
CA ARG A 75 10.20 7.32 -14.44
C ARG A 75 9.27 6.47 -15.30
N ILE A 76 7.99 6.35 -14.92
CA ILE A 76 6.99 5.65 -15.74
C ILE A 76 6.85 6.30 -17.11
N LEU A 77 6.77 7.62 -17.16
CA LEU A 77 6.60 8.37 -18.40
C LEU A 77 7.78 8.21 -19.38
N MET A 78 8.96 7.86 -18.87
CA MET A 78 10.16 7.60 -19.67
C MET A 78 10.27 6.17 -20.20
N ASN A 79 9.39 5.28 -19.78
CA ASN A 79 9.44 3.86 -20.13
C ASN A 79 8.16 3.43 -20.83
N ASP A 80 8.28 2.57 -21.85
CA ASP A 80 7.13 2.00 -22.58
C ASP A 80 6.38 0.97 -21.72
N SER A 81 7.10 0.29 -20.85
CA SER A 81 6.56 -0.68 -19.89
C SER A 81 7.29 -0.63 -18.57
N VAL A 82 6.63 -1.13 -17.54
CA VAL A 82 7.18 -1.26 -16.19
C VAL A 82 6.97 -2.67 -15.68
N GLU A 83 7.80 -3.09 -14.74
CA GLU A 83 7.59 -4.34 -14.02
C GLU A 83 6.88 -4.05 -12.70
N VAL A 84 5.93 -4.90 -12.34
CA VAL A 84 5.25 -4.83 -11.04
C VAL A 84 5.33 -6.22 -10.39
N VAL A 85 5.74 -6.23 -9.12
CA VAL A 85 5.73 -7.44 -8.29
C VAL A 85 4.53 -7.34 -7.34
N ARG A 86 3.58 -8.24 -7.51
CA ARG A 86 2.39 -8.35 -6.67
C ARG A 86 2.27 -9.77 -6.15
N GLU A 87 2.18 -9.91 -4.84
CA GLU A 87 2.08 -11.24 -4.18
C GLU A 87 3.20 -12.21 -4.63
N GLY A 88 4.42 -11.68 -4.80
CA GLY A 88 5.57 -12.45 -5.25
C GLY A 88 5.62 -12.75 -6.76
N VAL A 89 4.61 -12.36 -7.51
CA VAL A 89 4.56 -12.56 -8.97
C VAL A 89 5.00 -11.29 -9.69
N ARG A 90 6.02 -11.42 -10.53
CA ARG A 90 6.54 -10.33 -11.37
C ARG A 90 5.88 -10.39 -12.74
N ALA A 91 5.36 -9.27 -13.21
CA ALA A 91 4.78 -9.16 -14.55
C ALA A 91 5.06 -7.77 -15.14
N GLU A 92 5.04 -7.68 -16.46
CA GLU A 92 5.18 -6.41 -17.17
C GLU A 92 3.83 -5.81 -17.52
N TYR A 93 3.77 -4.48 -17.42
CA TYR A 93 2.56 -3.71 -17.69
C TYR A 93 2.88 -2.45 -18.48
N ARG A 94 1.95 -2.07 -19.34
CA ARG A 94 1.87 -0.71 -19.83
C ARG A 94 1.03 0.11 -18.87
N VAL A 95 1.43 1.34 -18.60
CA VAL A 95 0.72 2.22 -17.65
C VAL A 95 -0.02 3.30 -18.42
N GLN A 96 -1.31 3.46 -18.11
CA GLN A 96 -2.13 4.51 -18.70
C GLN A 96 -2.83 5.31 -17.62
N ALA A 97 -2.67 6.64 -17.65
CA ALA A 97 -3.38 7.53 -16.75
C ALA A 97 -4.88 7.53 -17.06
N ARG A 98 -5.70 7.45 -16.00
CA ARG A 98 -7.16 7.48 -16.07
C ARG A 98 -7.72 8.55 -15.12
N PRO A 99 -7.52 9.84 -15.41
CA PRO A 99 -7.96 10.92 -14.51
C PRO A 99 -9.48 10.92 -14.27
N GLU A 100 -10.27 10.46 -15.23
CA GLU A 100 -11.72 10.31 -15.11
C GLU A 100 -12.15 9.32 -14.02
N LYS A 101 -11.26 8.41 -13.60
CA LYS A 101 -11.51 7.44 -12.55
C LYS A 101 -11.03 7.90 -11.17
N SER A 102 -10.55 9.12 -11.02
CA SER A 102 -9.96 9.61 -9.78
C SER A 102 -10.88 9.42 -8.57
N ALA A 103 -12.15 9.82 -8.68
CA ALA A 103 -13.12 9.66 -7.59
C ALA A 103 -13.33 8.19 -7.22
N ARG A 104 -13.48 7.32 -8.22
CA ARG A 104 -13.69 5.88 -8.00
C ARG A 104 -12.47 5.22 -7.37
N ILE A 105 -11.28 5.48 -7.87
CA ILE A 105 -10.06 4.88 -7.33
C ILE A 105 -9.74 5.41 -5.94
N ASN A 106 -9.98 6.69 -5.65
CA ASN A 106 -9.85 7.24 -4.32
C ASN A 106 -10.81 6.56 -3.32
N GLU A 107 -12.06 6.32 -3.72
CA GLU A 107 -13.03 5.59 -2.92
C GLU A 107 -12.54 4.16 -2.61
N LEU A 108 -12.08 3.43 -3.61
CA LEU A 108 -11.56 2.06 -3.44
C LEU A 108 -10.31 2.02 -2.56
N MET A 109 -9.39 2.97 -2.73
CA MET A 109 -8.21 3.11 -1.88
C MET A 109 -8.60 3.37 -0.43
N GLN A 110 -9.57 4.24 -0.19
CA GLN A 110 -10.07 4.53 1.15
C GLN A 110 -10.71 3.30 1.80
N GLN A 111 -11.51 2.54 1.05
CA GLN A 111 -12.12 1.32 1.54
C GLN A 111 -11.08 0.23 1.88
N LYS A 112 -10.09 0.05 1.02
CA LYS A 112 -9.05 -0.98 1.19
C LYS A 112 -8.06 -0.64 2.29
N TYR A 113 -7.58 0.60 2.33
CA TYR A 113 -6.54 1.07 3.25
C TYR A 113 -7.09 1.86 4.43
N THR A 114 -8.42 2.02 4.50
CA THR A 114 -9.19 2.56 5.61
C THR A 114 -8.62 3.86 6.22
N TRP A 115 -8.42 3.89 7.53
CA TRP A 115 -7.93 5.06 8.25
C TRP A 115 -6.54 5.54 7.80
N GLY A 116 -5.69 4.61 7.30
CA GLY A 116 -4.35 4.97 6.79
C GLY A 116 -4.42 5.93 5.61
N ASP A 117 -5.30 5.68 4.64
CA ASP A 117 -5.51 6.57 3.50
C ASP A 117 -6.10 7.91 3.92
N THR A 118 -7.07 7.91 4.83
CA THR A 118 -7.68 9.13 5.37
C THR A 118 -6.65 9.97 6.11
N LEU A 119 -5.83 9.37 6.98
CA LEU A 119 -4.80 10.07 7.75
C LEU A 119 -3.75 10.70 6.83
N ILE A 120 -3.21 9.93 5.89
CA ILE A 120 -2.22 10.42 4.92
C ILE A 120 -2.83 11.51 4.04
N GLY A 121 -4.07 11.34 3.60
CA GLY A 121 -4.79 12.33 2.81
C GLY A 121 -4.96 13.65 3.55
N GLN A 122 -5.31 13.61 4.83
CA GLN A 122 -5.41 14.81 5.67
C GLN A 122 -4.06 15.50 5.88
N MET A 123 -3.00 14.72 6.10
CA MET A 123 -1.65 15.25 6.29
C MET A 123 -1.09 15.91 5.03
N LEU A 124 -1.44 15.40 3.85
CA LEU A 124 -0.94 15.86 2.55
C LEU A 124 -1.90 16.81 1.82
N GLY A 125 -2.93 17.35 2.50
CA GLY A 125 -3.87 18.29 1.92
C GLY A 125 -4.98 17.66 1.08
N GLY A 126 -5.24 16.37 1.25
CA GLY A 126 -6.32 15.65 0.58
C GLY A 126 -5.88 14.86 -0.66
N ARG A 127 -6.85 14.24 -1.32
CA ARG A 127 -6.62 13.39 -2.50
C ARG A 127 -7.15 14.00 -3.80
N GLU A 128 -7.63 15.24 -3.73
CA GLU A 128 -8.07 15.96 -4.92
C GLU A 128 -6.92 16.11 -5.91
N GLY A 129 -7.20 15.89 -7.20
CA GLY A 129 -6.21 15.95 -8.26
C GLY A 129 -5.27 14.76 -8.35
N SER A 130 -5.44 13.71 -7.52
CA SER A 130 -4.68 12.47 -7.70
C SER A 130 -5.02 11.79 -9.02
N ILE A 131 -4.03 11.14 -9.64
CA ILE A 131 -4.16 10.51 -10.95
C ILE A 131 -4.11 9.00 -10.78
N PRO A 132 -5.19 8.27 -11.12
CA PRO A 132 -5.14 6.81 -11.21
C PRO A 132 -4.34 6.36 -12.42
N LEU A 133 -3.52 5.33 -12.22
CA LEU A 133 -2.69 4.74 -13.25
C LEU A 133 -3.13 3.29 -13.46
N GLU A 134 -3.76 3.02 -14.59
CA GLU A 134 -4.19 1.68 -14.98
C GLU A 134 -3.00 0.85 -15.43
N LEU A 135 -2.88 -0.35 -14.87
CA LEU A 135 -1.87 -1.34 -15.27
C LEU A 135 -2.47 -2.27 -16.33
N GLN A 136 -2.03 -2.11 -17.57
CA GLN A 136 -2.46 -2.94 -18.68
C GLN A 136 -1.48 -4.08 -18.89
N PRO A 137 -1.87 -5.36 -18.70
CA PRO A 137 -0.99 -6.50 -18.93
C PRO A 137 -0.47 -6.53 -20.38
N LEU A 138 0.81 -6.84 -20.52
CA LEU A 138 1.46 -7.05 -21.82
C LEU A 138 1.36 -8.49 -22.27
#